data_ae208b10c10a6137ab11d52f6c3a334d
#
_entry.id   ae208b10c10a6137ab11d52f6c3a334d
#
_cell.length_a   1.000
_cell.length_b   1.000
_cell.length_c   1.000
_cell.angle_alpha   90.00
_cell.angle_beta   90.00
_cell.angle_gamma   90.00
#
_symmetry.space_group_name_H-M   'P 1'
#
loop_
_entity.id
_entity.type
_entity.pdbx_description
1 polymer ?
#
loop_
_entity_poly.entity_id
_entity_poly.type
_entity_poly.pdbx_seq_one_letter_code
_entity_poly.pdbx_strand_id
1 'polypeptide(L)'
;MTKINSLDDIVKNGLCIGCGLCKSIAGNSIEIEMSDKGNLEPKELTPITNETLEEIKKVCPGVIAEGPEDHKENEGANKDLVWGNYFDLYYSWSTDPKIRFQSSTGGLLNGLSLYLLEQKKVDFIMHTAGDKDNPCLLYTSPSPRDRG
;
A
#
# COMPACT_ATOMS: atom_id res chain seq x y z
N MET A 1 -18.55 7.17 -14.72
CA MET A 1 -17.77 7.30 -13.48
C MET A 1 -18.74 7.43 -12.32
N THR A 2 -18.71 6.53 -11.37
CA THR A 2 -19.56 6.56 -10.18
C THR A 2 -19.15 7.77 -9.33
N LYS A 3 -20.10 8.62 -9.01
CA LYS A 3 -19.82 9.83 -8.23
C LYS A 3 -19.69 9.45 -6.77
N ILE A 4 -18.53 9.70 -6.17
CA ILE A 4 -18.25 9.42 -4.75
C ILE A 4 -18.67 10.66 -3.96
N ASN A 5 -19.72 10.51 -3.16
CA ASN A 5 -20.30 11.59 -2.35
C ASN A 5 -20.16 11.34 -0.84
N SER A 6 -19.74 10.12 -0.46
CA SER A 6 -19.56 9.72 0.93
C SER A 6 -18.42 8.70 1.07
N LEU A 7 -17.95 8.50 2.30
CA LEU A 7 -17.00 7.44 2.62
C LEU A 7 -17.59 6.06 2.33
N ASP A 8 -18.88 5.91 2.61
CA ASP A 8 -19.64 4.67 2.38
C ASP A 8 -19.71 4.29 0.88
N ASP A 9 -19.72 5.29 -0.03
CA ASP A 9 -19.65 5.01 -1.47
C ASP A 9 -18.32 4.33 -1.86
N ILE A 10 -17.21 4.68 -1.20
CA ILE A 10 -15.91 4.06 -1.45
C ILE A 10 -15.96 2.57 -1.06
N VAL A 11 -16.54 2.28 0.10
CA VAL A 11 -16.70 0.91 0.62
C VAL A 11 -17.67 0.10 -0.24
N LYS A 12 -18.87 0.63 -0.51
CA LYS A 12 -19.93 -0.06 -1.28
C LYS A 12 -19.53 -0.37 -2.72
N ASN A 13 -18.72 0.48 -3.33
CA ASN A 13 -18.20 0.24 -4.68
C ASN A 13 -16.98 -0.69 -4.70
N GLY A 14 -16.56 -1.26 -3.57
CA GLY A 14 -15.43 -2.18 -3.48
C GLY A 14 -14.07 -1.52 -3.74
N LEU A 15 -13.97 -0.20 -3.54
CA LEU A 15 -12.76 0.57 -3.77
C LEU A 15 -11.87 0.68 -2.52
N CYS A 16 -12.42 0.37 -1.35
CA CYS A 16 -11.69 0.43 -0.08
C CYS A 16 -10.68 -0.73 0.02
N ILE A 17 -9.43 -0.40 0.31
CA ILE A 17 -8.34 -1.37 0.54
C ILE A 17 -7.97 -1.50 2.03
N GLY A 18 -8.71 -0.86 2.93
CA GLY A 18 -8.48 -0.96 4.38
C GLY A 18 -7.23 -0.23 4.91
N CYS A 19 -6.66 0.70 4.15
CA CYS A 19 -5.37 1.34 4.49
C CYS A 19 -5.39 2.27 5.72
N GLY A 20 -6.57 2.71 6.17
CA GLY A 20 -6.73 3.57 7.35
C GLY A 20 -6.41 5.06 7.15
N LEU A 21 -6.03 5.53 5.96
CA LEU A 21 -5.72 6.95 5.70
C LEU A 21 -6.88 7.89 6.05
N CYS A 22 -8.12 7.47 5.79
CA CYS A 22 -9.31 8.26 6.15
C CYS A 22 -9.41 8.52 7.66
N LYS A 23 -9.06 7.52 8.50
CA LYS A 23 -8.99 7.70 9.96
C LYS A 23 -7.90 8.69 10.35
N SER A 24 -6.75 8.66 9.69
CA SER A 24 -5.66 9.61 9.97
C SER A 24 -6.06 11.06 9.69
N ILE A 25 -6.93 11.30 8.71
CA ILE A 25 -7.44 12.65 8.37
C ILE A 25 -8.60 13.06 9.28
N ALA A 26 -9.59 12.18 9.45
CA ALA A 26 -10.81 12.49 10.20
C ALA A 26 -10.70 12.23 11.71
N GLY A 27 -9.59 11.66 12.17
CA GLY A 27 -9.33 11.41 13.59
C GLY A 27 -10.37 10.51 14.23
N ASN A 28 -10.95 10.97 15.33
CA ASN A 28 -11.95 10.23 16.11
C ASN A 28 -13.33 10.11 15.42
N SER A 29 -13.56 10.79 14.31
CA SER A 29 -14.82 10.67 13.57
C SER A 29 -14.93 9.37 12.79
N ILE A 30 -13.82 8.69 12.53
CA ILE A 30 -13.78 7.42 11.81
C ILE A 30 -13.04 6.37 12.65
N GLU A 31 -13.60 5.16 12.73
CA GLU A 31 -12.92 3.98 13.23
C GLU A 31 -12.69 2.98 12.09
N ILE A 32 -11.64 2.17 12.18
CA ILE A 32 -11.41 1.08 11.24
C ILE A 32 -11.81 -0.22 11.91
N GLU A 33 -12.83 -0.86 11.39
CA GLU A 33 -13.40 -2.09 11.96
C GLU A 33 -13.32 -3.23 10.93
N MET A 34 -13.33 -4.45 11.44
CA MET A 34 -13.47 -5.65 10.63
C MET A 34 -14.92 -5.81 10.19
N SER A 35 -15.17 -5.80 8.91
CA SER A 35 -16.51 -6.08 8.37
C SER A 35 -16.86 -7.57 8.42
N ASP A 36 -18.14 -7.91 8.28
CA ASP A 36 -18.63 -9.28 8.18
C ASP A 36 -18.01 -10.08 7.01
N LYS A 37 -17.47 -9.37 6.03
CA LYS A 37 -16.76 -9.95 4.87
C LYS A 37 -15.28 -10.23 5.13
N GLY A 38 -14.76 -9.89 6.31
CA GLY A 38 -13.36 -10.08 6.69
C GLY A 38 -12.42 -9.00 6.16
N ASN A 39 -12.94 -7.83 5.76
CA ASN A 39 -12.15 -6.69 5.31
C ASN A 39 -12.10 -5.63 6.41
N LEU A 40 -10.97 -4.94 6.55
CA LEU A 40 -10.89 -3.73 7.34
C LEU A 40 -11.56 -2.59 6.58
N GLU A 41 -12.59 -2.00 7.15
CA GLU A 41 -13.39 -0.95 6.52
C GLU A 41 -13.57 0.23 7.47
N PRO A 42 -13.62 1.47 6.97
CA PRO A 42 -13.89 2.64 7.79
C PRO A 42 -15.35 2.70 8.17
N LYS A 43 -15.60 2.96 9.46
CA LYS A 43 -16.92 3.23 10.01
C LYS A 43 -16.95 4.66 10.53
N GLU A 44 -17.91 5.43 10.05
CA GLU A 44 -18.18 6.78 10.53
C GLU A 44 -18.85 6.71 11.90
N LEU A 45 -18.21 7.25 12.93
CA LEU A 45 -18.76 7.38 14.28
C LEU A 45 -19.52 8.67 14.45
N THR A 46 -19.04 9.73 13.82
CA THR A 46 -19.67 11.05 13.73
C THR A 46 -19.58 11.58 12.31
N PRO A 47 -20.60 12.32 11.85
CA PRO A 47 -20.59 12.87 10.48
C PRO A 47 -19.32 13.67 10.19
N ILE A 48 -18.67 13.36 9.09
CA ILE A 48 -17.52 14.12 8.59
C ILE A 48 -17.99 15.28 7.72
N THR A 49 -17.21 16.36 7.69
CA THR A 49 -17.53 17.52 6.84
C THR A 49 -17.21 17.22 5.38
N ASN A 50 -17.80 18.00 4.46
CA ASN A 50 -17.47 17.89 3.04
C ASN A 50 -15.98 18.19 2.77
N GLU A 51 -15.39 19.13 3.52
CA GLU A 51 -13.96 19.46 3.43
C GLU A 51 -13.09 18.23 3.78
N THR A 52 -13.40 17.58 4.90
CA THR A 52 -12.72 16.35 5.31
C THR A 52 -12.87 15.23 4.27
N LEU A 53 -14.06 15.09 3.69
CA LEU A 53 -14.29 14.10 2.63
C LEU A 53 -13.46 14.40 1.38
N GLU A 54 -13.35 15.65 0.97
CA GLU A 54 -12.53 16.05 -0.18
C GLU A 54 -11.02 15.84 0.10
N GLU A 55 -10.56 16.05 1.32
CA GLU A 55 -9.18 15.72 1.72
C GLU A 55 -8.94 14.21 1.66
N ILE A 56 -9.86 13.40 2.17
CA ILE A 56 -9.79 11.94 2.06
C ILE A 56 -9.72 11.51 0.60
N LYS A 57 -10.54 12.06 -0.27
CA LYS A 57 -10.55 11.71 -1.70
C LYS A 57 -9.21 11.98 -2.39
N LYS A 58 -8.49 13.03 -2.01
CA LYS A 58 -7.18 13.39 -2.59
C LYS A 58 -6.10 12.36 -2.30
N VAL A 59 -6.20 11.62 -1.20
CA VAL A 59 -5.17 10.67 -0.77
C VAL A 59 -5.62 9.22 -0.78
N CYS A 60 -6.92 8.97 -0.98
CA CYS A 60 -7.46 7.61 -0.95
C CYS A 60 -7.07 6.84 -2.21
N PRO A 61 -6.24 5.78 -2.10
CA PRO A 61 -5.81 5.00 -3.26
C PRO A 61 -6.95 4.25 -3.97
N GLY A 62 -8.10 4.09 -3.31
CA GLY A 62 -9.31 3.55 -3.92
C GLY A 62 -10.09 4.58 -4.76
N VAL A 63 -9.83 5.87 -4.57
CA VAL A 63 -10.50 6.96 -5.30
C VAL A 63 -9.63 7.50 -6.41
N ILE A 64 -8.34 7.69 -6.12
CA ILE A 64 -7.37 8.25 -7.03
C ILE A 64 -6.09 7.42 -6.99
N ALA A 65 -5.57 7.09 -8.15
CA ALA A 65 -4.25 6.54 -8.35
C ALA A 65 -3.60 7.33 -9.48
N GLU A 66 -2.68 8.19 -9.12
CA GLU A 66 -1.90 8.98 -10.09
C GLU A 66 -0.60 8.22 -10.37
N GLY A 67 -0.37 7.93 -11.64
CA GLY A 67 0.92 7.45 -12.11
C GLY A 67 1.93 8.60 -12.19
N PRO A 68 3.24 8.29 -12.29
CA PRO A 68 4.23 9.31 -12.57
C PRO A 68 3.86 10.02 -13.87
N GLU A 69 3.85 11.37 -13.84
CA GLU A 69 3.69 12.16 -15.04
C GLU A 69 4.80 11.78 -16.05
N ASP A 70 4.55 12.04 -17.34
CA ASP A 70 5.57 11.91 -18.41
C ASP A 70 6.66 12.99 -18.22
N HIS A 71 7.48 12.85 -17.18
CA HIS A 71 8.59 13.72 -16.90
C HIS A 71 9.77 13.43 -17.87
N LYS A 72 10.64 14.41 -18.05
CA LYS A 72 11.91 14.25 -18.81
C LYS A 72 12.78 13.09 -18.30
N GLU A 73 12.60 12.71 -17.04
CA GLU A 73 13.26 11.56 -16.40
C GLU A 73 12.87 10.21 -17.03
N ASN A 74 11.78 10.17 -17.81
CA ASN A 74 11.34 9.01 -18.56
C ASN A 74 11.87 8.98 -20.01
N GLU A 75 12.76 9.92 -20.40
CA GLU A 75 13.41 9.88 -21.71
C GLU A 75 14.26 8.60 -21.84
N GLY A 76 13.92 7.78 -22.84
CA GLY A 76 14.55 6.48 -23.06
C GLY A 76 13.85 5.29 -22.35
N ALA A 77 12.77 5.54 -21.64
CA ALA A 77 11.97 4.44 -21.07
C ALA A 77 11.22 3.66 -22.15
N ASN A 78 11.15 2.35 -21.99
CA ASN A 78 10.24 1.50 -22.74
C ASN A 78 8.81 1.77 -22.28
N LYS A 79 7.83 1.59 -23.19
CA LYS A 79 6.41 1.76 -22.88
C LYS A 79 5.69 0.43 -22.96
N ASP A 80 4.98 0.09 -21.93
CA ASP A 80 4.06 -1.05 -21.91
C ASP A 80 2.64 -0.58 -21.58
N LEU A 81 1.67 -1.16 -22.26
CA LEU A 81 0.28 -0.73 -22.13
C LEU A 81 -0.36 -1.10 -20.77
N VAL A 82 0.16 -2.17 -20.14
CA VAL A 82 -0.34 -2.70 -18.87
C VAL A 82 0.50 -2.22 -17.69
N TRP A 83 1.83 -2.24 -17.85
CA TRP A 83 2.79 -1.94 -16.78
C TRP A 83 3.26 -0.48 -16.74
N GLY A 84 2.94 0.30 -17.77
CA GLY A 84 3.41 1.68 -17.90
C GLY A 84 4.85 1.79 -18.38
N ASN A 85 5.50 2.90 -18.05
CA ASN A 85 6.88 3.17 -18.46
C ASN A 85 7.86 2.39 -17.57
N TYR A 86 8.87 1.78 -18.18
CA TYR A 86 9.95 1.08 -17.47
C TYR A 86 11.27 1.23 -18.23
N PHE A 87 12.40 1.17 -17.53
CA PHE A 87 13.72 1.17 -18.17
C PHE A 87 14.18 -0.26 -18.47
N ASP A 88 14.24 -1.08 -17.44
CA ASP A 88 14.71 -2.46 -17.52
C ASP A 88 13.96 -3.38 -16.54
N LEU A 89 14.02 -4.67 -16.81
CA LEU A 89 13.50 -5.73 -15.95
C LEU A 89 14.65 -6.64 -15.53
N TYR A 90 14.79 -6.85 -14.23
CA TYR A 90 15.86 -7.65 -13.67
C TYR A 90 15.34 -8.79 -12.79
N TYR A 91 16.01 -9.93 -12.87
CA TYR A 91 15.91 -10.96 -11.83
C TYR A 91 16.93 -10.63 -10.75
N SER A 92 16.46 -10.44 -9.52
CA SER A 92 17.32 -9.96 -8.43
C SER A 92 17.10 -10.75 -7.14
N TRP A 93 18.15 -10.85 -6.33
CA TRP A 93 18.12 -11.46 -5.01
C TRP A 93 19.23 -10.87 -4.14
N SER A 94 19.12 -11.03 -2.81
CA SER A 94 20.18 -10.65 -1.89
C SER A 94 21.41 -11.56 -2.08
N THR A 95 22.60 -10.97 -2.10
CA THR A 95 23.88 -11.69 -2.11
C THR A 95 24.21 -12.29 -0.75
N ASP A 96 23.65 -11.77 0.35
CA ASP A 96 23.77 -12.34 1.68
C ASP A 96 22.87 -13.59 1.76
N PRO A 97 23.48 -14.80 1.97
CA PRO A 97 22.73 -16.05 1.99
C PRO A 97 21.75 -16.13 3.17
N LYS A 98 22.01 -15.46 4.30
CA LYS A 98 21.13 -15.45 5.47
C LYS A 98 19.88 -14.62 5.18
N ILE A 99 20.06 -13.42 4.61
CA ILE A 99 18.95 -12.57 4.20
C ILE A 99 18.12 -13.29 3.12
N ARG A 100 18.80 -13.87 2.14
CA ARG A 100 18.14 -14.60 1.05
C ARG A 100 17.29 -15.76 1.55
N PHE A 101 17.77 -16.50 2.54
CA PHE A 101 17.08 -17.66 3.11
C PHE A 101 15.89 -17.24 4.00
N GLN A 102 16.06 -16.21 4.83
CA GLN A 102 15.08 -15.77 5.82
C GLN A 102 14.01 -14.82 5.26
N SER A 103 14.14 -14.39 4.00
CA SER A 103 13.25 -13.40 3.40
C SER A 103 12.46 -13.98 2.24
N SER A 104 11.26 -13.47 2.01
CA SER A 104 10.50 -13.75 0.79
C SER A 104 11.19 -13.14 -0.44
N THR A 105 10.84 -13.63 -1.63
CA THR A 105 11.29 -13.07 -2.93
C THR A 105 12.82 -12.89 -3.05
N GLY A 106 13.58 -13.84 -2.50
CA GLY A 106 15.04 -13.78 -2.56
C GLY A 106 15.68 -12.68 -1.72
N GLY A 107 14.95 -12.01 -0.85
CA GLY A 107 15.46 -11.02 0.10
C GLY A 107 15.91 -9.70 -0.51
N LEU A 108 15.52 -9.38 -1.75
CA LEU A 108 15.96 -8.16 -2.42
C LEU A 108 15.58 -6.90 -1.65
N LEU A 109 14.32 -6.78 -1.22
CA LEU A 109 13.85 -5.59 -0.48
C LEU A 109 14.57 -5.42 0.84
N ASN A 110 14.81 -6.50 1.58
CA ASN A 110 15.56 -6.44 2.84
C ASN A 110 17.02 -6.08 2.61
N GLY A 111 17.67 -6.66 1.58
CA GLY A 111 19.04 -6.32 1.23
C GLY A 111 19.18 -4.85 0.79
N LEU A 112 18.26 -4.35 -0.03
CA LEU A 112 18.23 -2.95 -0.45
C LEU A 112 17.99 -2.01 0.72
N SER A 113 17.08 -2.35 1.62
CA SER A 113 16.78 -1.57 2.83
C SER A 113 18.00 -1.42 3.72
N LEU A 114 18.71 -2.52 3.98
CA LEU A 114 19.95 -2.50 4.75
C LEU A 114 21.03 -1.66 4.06
N TYR A 115 21.21 -1.82 2.77
CA TYR A 115 22.14 -1.01 1.99
C TYR A 115 21.85 0.49 2.11
N LEU A 116 20.58 0.91 1.97
CA LEU A 116 20.19 2.31 2.06
C LEU A 116 20.48 2.90 3.44
N LEU A 117 20.24 2.13 4.52
CA LEU A 117 20.56 2.53 5.89
C LEU A 117 22.06 2.61 6.13
N GLU A 118 22.83 1.60 5.70
CA GLU A 118 24.29 1.57 5.85
C GLU A 118 24.98 2.72 5.09
N GLN A 119 24.48 3.04 3.90
CA GLN A 119 24.95 4.16 3.11
C GLN A 119 24.41 5.53 3.59
N LYS A 120 23.62 5.54 4.67
CA LYS A 120 23.00 6.77 5.22
C LYS A 120 22.22 7.57 4.18
N LYS A 121 21.60 6.87 3.20
CA LYS A 121 20.75 7.47 2.19
C LYS A 121 19.34 7.71 2.68
N VAL A 122 18.95 7.00 3.73
CA VAL A 122 17.68 7.15 4.43
C VAL A 122 17.94 7.02 5.94
N ASP A 123 17.09 7.66 6.74
CA ASP A 123 17.22 7.63 8.21
C ASP A 123 16.51 6.43 8.83
N PHE A 124 15.46 5.96 8.18
CA PHE A 124 14.70 4.77 8.62
C PHE A 124 14.00 4.10 7.43
N ILE A 125 13.59 2.85 7.66
CA ILE A 125 12.79 2.07 6.72
C ILE A 125 11.48 1.69 7.42
N MET A 126 10.36 1.90 6.72
CA MET A 126 9.05 1.48 7.18
C MET A 126 8.58 0.28 6.36
N HIS A 127 8.33 -0.83 7.03
CA HIS A 127 7.83 -2.06 6.43
C HIS A 127 6.44 -2.44 6.96
N THR A 128 5.66 -3.07 6.13
CA THR A 128 4.47 -3.79 6.57
C THR A 128 4.90 -5.17 7.08
N ALA A 129 4.41 -5.54 8.25
CA ALA A 129 4.65 -6.86 8.84
C ALA A 129 3.34 -7.45 9.35
N GLY A 130 3.28 -8.77 9.50
CA GLY A 130 2.18 -9.44 10.17
C GLY A 130 2.08 -9.03 11.63
N ASP A 131 0.86 -8.87 12.13
CA ASP A 131 0.63 -8.66 13.56
C ASP A 131 1.06 -9.91 14.33
N LYS A 132 1.70 -9.73 15.50
CA LYS A 132 2.25 -10.84 16.29
C LYS A 132 1.14 -11.69 16.93
N ASP A 133 0.06 -11.04 17.33
CA ASP A 133 -1.04 -11.66 18.05
C ASP A 133 -2.16 -12.10 17.10
N ASN A 134 -2.32 -11.39 15.96
CA ASN A 134 -3.33 -11.66 14.94
C ASN A 134 -2.72 -11.59 13.53
N PRO A 135 -1.82 -12.50 13.15
CA PRO A 135 -1.08 -12.40 11.89
C PRO A 135 -1.97 -12.43 10.64
N CYS A 136 -3.19 -12.92 10.75
CA CYS A 136 -4.16 -12.93 9.64
C CYS A 136 -4.72 -11.55 9.29
N LEU A 137 -4.65 -10.56 10.18
CA LEU A 137 -5.22 -9.24 9.94
C LEU A 137 -4.45 -8.41 8.91
N LEU A 138 -3.16 -8.68 8.72
CA LEU A 138 -2.32 -8.00 7.74
C LEU A 138 -1.94 -8.90 6.57
N TYR A 139 -2.44 -10.11 6.54
CA TYR A 139 -2.10 -11.09 5.54
C TYR A 139 -3.10 -11.06 4.39
N THR A 140 -2.80 -10.32 3.35
CA THR A 140 -3.71 -10.13 2.21
C THR A 140 -3.63 -11.22 1.14
N SER A 141 -2.62 -12.09 1.17
CA SER A 141 -2.54 -13.23 0.26
C SER A 141 -1.54 -14.27 0.77
N PRO A 142 -1.99 -15.45 1.21
CA PRO A 142 -1.06 -16.54 1.48
C PRO A 142 -0.41 -17.00 0.17
N SER A 143 0.85 -16.62 -0.02
CA SER A 143 1.65 -17.24 -1.07
C SER A 143 1.76 -18.73 -0.76
N PRO A 144 1.62 -19.63 -1.73
CA PRO A 144 1.88 -21.06 -1.54
C PRO A 144 3.28 -21.38 -0.99
N ARG A 145 4.22 -20.41 -1.07
CA ARG A 145 5.58 -20.53 -0.55
C ARG A 145 5.68 -20.25 0.96
N ASP A 146 4.66 -19.58 1.54
CA ASP A 146 4.65 -19.23 2.96
C ASP A 146 4.01 -20.31 3.82
N ARG A 147 3.67 -21.46 3.21
CA ARG A 147 3.15 -22.66 3.86
C ARG A 147 4.27 -23.66 4.14
N GLY A 148 5.38 -23.15 4.68
CA GLY A 148 6.47 -24.00 5.19
C GLY A 148 6.22 -24.49 6.60
#